data_2eebac12dcc16eff66f4494c9448acac
#
_entry.id   2eebac12dcc16eff66f4494c9448acac
#
_cell.length_a   1.000
_cell.length_b   1.000
_cell.length_c   1.000
_cell.angle_alpha   90.00
_cell.angle_beta   90.00
_cell.angle_gamma   90.00
#
_symmetry.space_group_name_H-M   'P 1'
#
loop_
_entity.id
_entity.type
_entity.pdbx_description
1 polymer ?
#
loop_
_entity_poly.entity_id
_entity_poly.type
_entity_poly.pdbx_seq_one_letter_code
_entity_poly.pdbx_strand_id
1 'polypeptide(L)'
;MPRNRRGSTRTRMLVSAVEVLRERGAAGVTIDEVLTRSGAPRGSVYHHFPDGRNQILAEALQMAGNTIGAVIDRDADGGGLPLVRTFVEFWERLLADSDFTAGCPVVAAAIGPPDDEPQLTEAAGEIFDRWRAALARAFTADGFDRTEAASLAVMCIAALEGAVVLCRSSRTVEPLQEVAQQLEFLIKSREFVRRNGLPTAKAPK
;
A
#
# COMPACT_ATOMS: atom_id res chain seq x y z
N MET A 1 30.27 21.23 -6.02
CA MET A 1 28.80 21.19 -5.99
C MET A 1 28.33 19.99 -6.80
N PRO A 2 27.98 18.86 -6.19
CA PRO A 2 27.40 17.76 -6.94
C PRO A 2 25.93 18.08 -7.21
N ARG A 3 25.58 18.28 -8.46
CA ARG A 3 24.20 18.33 -8.95
C ARG A 3 23.65 16.92 -8.90
N ASN A 4 23.02 16.59 -7.78
CA ASN A 4 22.29 15.35 -7.69
C ASN A 4 21.06 15.43 -8.58
N ARG A 5 21.02 14.49 -9.53
CA ARG A 5 20.13 14.35 -10.39
C ARG A 5 18.94 13.98 -10.25
N ARG A 6 18.34 14.18 -10.32
CA ARG A 6 17.01 14.53 -10.60
C ARG A 6 16.47 13.72 -11.72
N GLY A 7 15.40 12.95 -11.49
CA GLY A 7 14.57 12.37 -12.50
C GLY A 7 14.16 13.40 -13.55
N SER A 8 13.65 12.94 -14.68
CA SER A 8 13.08 13.84 -15.70
C SER A 8 12.01 14.74 -15.06
N THR A 9 11.71 15.86 -15.72
CA THR A 9 10.62 16.75 -15.27
C THR A 9 9.31 16.00 -15.05
N ARG A 10 9.00 15.07 -15.96
CA ARG A 10 7.85 14.19 -15.85
C ARG A 10 7.87 13.34 -14.56
N THR A 11 9.00 12.72 -14.25
CA THR A 11 9.16 11.89 -13.03
C THR A 11 8.99 12.73 -11.78
N ARG A 12 9.54 13.95 -11.73
CA ARG A 12 9.36 14.85 -10.58
C ARG A 12 7.90 15.22 -10.36
N MET A 13 7.16 15.50 -11.43
CA MET A 13 5.71 15.77 -11.33
C MET A 13 4.96 14.57 -10.79
N LEU A 14 5.25 13.34 -11.25
CA LEU A 14 4.60 12.12 -10.76
C LEU A 14 4.93 11.85 -9.30
N VAL A 15 6.19 11.99 -8.89
CA VAL A 15 6.58 11.84 -7.47
C VAL A 15 5.82 12.84 -6.61
N SER A 16 5.76 14.13 -7.03
CA SER A 16 5.00 15.14 -6.30
C SER A 16 3.51 14.83 -6.25
N ALA A 17 2.93 14.31 -7.33
CA ALA A 17 1.52 13.89 -7.34
C ALA A 17 1.26 12.72 -6.39
N VAL A 18 2.17 11.72 -6.30
CA VAL A 18 2.09 10.62 -5.33
C VAL A 18 2.13 11.16 -3.89
N GLU A 19 3.00 12.11 -3.60
CA GLU A 19 3.09 12.73 -2.27
C GLU A 19 1.78 13.44 -1.90
N VAL A 20 1.22 14.25 -2.82
CA VAL A 20 -0.06 14.92 -2.58
C VAL A 20 -1.20 13.91 -2.40
N LEU A 21 -1.23 12.86 -3.23
CA LEU A 21 -2.25 11.81 -3.15
C LEU A 21 -2.21 11.10 -1.78
N ARG A 22 -1.02 10.83 -1.25
CA ARG A 22 -0.84 10.24 0.09
C ARG A 22 -1.34 11.13 1.21
N GLU A 23 -1.08 12.43 1.11
CA GLU A 23 -1.38 13.41 2.16
C GLU A 23 -2.83 13.88 2.16
N ARG A 24 -3.38 14.16 0.97
CA ARG A 24 -4.62 14.91 0.79
C ARG A 24 -5.65 14.21 -0.10
N GLY A 25 -5.37 13.00 -0.58
CA GLY A 25 -6.25 12.29 -1.50
C GLY A 25 -6.27 12.89 -2.91
N ALA A 26 -7.13 12.34 -3.77
CA ALA A 26 -7.22 12.72 -5.17
C ALA A 26 -7.61 14.19 -5.37
N ALA A 27 -8.53 14.71 -4.55
CA ALA A 27 -8.96 16.11 -4.60
C ALA A 27 -7.80 17.11 -4.37
N GLY A 28 -6.80 16.73 -3.59
CA GLY A 28 -5.61 17.54 -3.35
C GLY A 28 -4.65 17.63 -4.54
N VAL A 29 -4.70 16.67 -5.45
CA VAL A 29 -3.82 16.64 -6.62
C VAL A 29 -4.32 17.60 -7.69
N THR A 30 -3.86 18.83 -7.63
CA THR A 30 -4.09 19.86 -8.63
C THR A 30 -2.85 20.10 -9.47
N ILE A 31 -3.00 20.63 -10.68
CA ILE A 31 -1.86 20.99 -11.53
C ILE A 31 -0.94 21.98 -10.81
N ASP A 32 -1.51 23.00 -10.15
CA ASP A 32 -0.74 24.02 -9.45
C ASP A 32 0.05 23.45 -8.27
N GLU A 33 -0.55 22.54 -7.48
CA GLU A 33 0.16 21.88 -6.38
C GLU A 33 1.31 21.00 -6.87
N VAL A 34 1.07 20.20 -7.94
CA VAL A 34 2.10 19.38 -8.56
C VAL A 34 3.25 20.22 -9.11
N LEU A 35 2.96 21.33 -9.77
CA LEU A 35 3.98 22.24 -10.26
C LEU A 35 4.79 22.88 -9.14
N THR A 36 4.10 23.33 -8.08
CA THR A 36 4.74 23.95 -6.91
C THR A 36 5.73 22.99 -6.27
N ARG A 37 5.33 21.74 -6.00
CA ARG A 37 6.20 20.74 -5.37
C ARG A 37 7.32 20.25 -6.28
N SER A 38 7.01 19.99 -7.55
CA SER A 38 7.99 19.46 -8.51
C SER A 38 9.01 20.50 -8.97
N GLY A 39 8.72 21.79 -8.81
CA GLY A 39 9.50 22.88 -9.40
C GLY A 39 9.50 22.85 -10.93
N ALA A 40 8.46 22.27 -11.54
CA ALA A 40 8.37 22.15 -12.98
C ALA A 40 7.76 23.43 -13.60
N PRO A 41 8.20 23.83 -14.81
CA PRO A 41 7.59 24.96 -15.52
C PRO A 41 6.12 24.69 -15.89
N ARG A 42 5.23 25.68 -15.70
CA ARG A 42 3.80 25.54 -15.99
C ARG A 42 3.51 25.02 -17.41
N GLY A 43 4.23 25.48 -18.40
CA GLY A 43 4.05 25.06 -19.80
C GLY A 43 4.46 23.62 -20.08
N SER A 44 5.15 22.93 -19.16
CA SER A 44 5.60 21.56 -19.37
C SER A 44 4.53 20.50 -19.03
N VAL A 45 3.44 20.86 -18.35
CA VAL A 45 2.39 19.90 -17.95
C VAL A 45 1.80 19.21 -19.16
N TYR A 46 1.19 19.96 -20.07
CA TYR A 46 0.51 19.39 -21.24
C TYR A 46 1.45 18.80 -22.30
N HIS A 47 2.76 19.13 -22.21
CA HIS A 47 3.78 18.44 -22.97
C HIS A 47 4.03 17.02 -22.46
N HIS A 48 4.01 16.83 -21.15
CA HIS A 48 4.27 15.53 -20.51
C HIS A 48 3.00 14.73 -20.21
N PHE A 49 1.89 15.41 -20.02
CA PHE A 49 0.58 14.86 -19.68
C PHE A 49 -0.51 15.56 -20.49
N PRO A 50 -0.73 15.14 -21.75
CA PRO A 50 -1.72 15.76 -22.64
C PRO A 50 -3.13 15.83 -22.04
N ASP A 51 -3.54 14.80 -21.26
CA ASP A 51 -4.86 14.75 -20.60
C ASP A 51 -4.85 15.47 -19.23
N GLY A 52 -3.77 16.20 -18.94
CA GLY A 52 -3.67 17.07 -17.76
C GLY A 52 -3.73 16.31 -16.44
N ARG A 53 -4.56 16.82 -15.51
CA ARG A 53 -4.70 16.31 -14.16
C ARG A 53 -5.10 14.82 -14.08
N ASN A 54 -6.03 14.40 -14.91
CA ASN A 54 -6.52 13.02 -14.90
C ASN A 54 -5.42 12.01 -15.22
N GLN A 55 -4.59 12.33 -16.22
CA GLN A 55 -3.44 11.50 -16.55
C GLN A 55 -2.39 11.49 -15.44
N ILE A 56 -2.13 12.64 -14.82
CA ILE A 56 -1.21 12.74 -13.68
C ILE A 56 -1.68 11.85 -12.52
N LEU A 57 -2.97 11.91 -12.17
CA LEU A 57 -3.57 11.10 -11.11
C LEU A 57 -3.48 9.60 -11.40
N ALA A 58 -3.90 9.18 -12.59
CA ALA A 58 -3.87 7.77 -12.98
C ALA A 58 -2.44 7.21 -12.93
N GLU A 59 -1.48 7.93 -13.49
CA GLU A 59 -0.08 7.50 -13.50
C GLU A 59 0.58 7.57 -12.12
N ALA A 60 0.24 8.56 -11.30
CA ALA A 60 0.71 8.65 -9.91
C ALA A 60 0.19 7.47 -9.09
N LEU A 61 -1.09 7.10 -9.24
CA LEU A 61 -1.66 5.93 -8.59
C LEU A 61 -0.97 4.63 -9.03
N GLN A 62 -0.74 4.45 -10.32
CA GLN A 62 0.00 3.29 -10.85
C GLN A 62 1.44 3.25 -10.33
N MET A 63 2.14 4.40 -10.30
CA MET A 63 3.50 4.49 -9.75
C MET A 63 3.53 4.06 -8.28
N ALA A 64 2.60 4.54 -7.48
CA ALA A 64 2.48 4.19 -6.07
C ALA A 64 2.14 2.71 -5.87
N GLY A 65 1.16 2.20 -6.61
CA GLY A 65 0.76 0.80 -6.58
C GLY A 65 1.90 -0.14 -6.97
N ASN A 66 2.67 0.22 -8.00
CA ASN A 66 3.84 -0.56 -8.42
C ASN A 66 4.98 -0.50 -7.40
N THR A 67 5.19 0.66 -6.72
CA THR A 67 6.21 0.78 -5.69
C THR A 67 5.92 -0.14 -4.50
N ILE A 68 4.67 -0.14 -4.02
CA ILE A 68 4.23 -1.01 -2.93
C ILE A 68 4.20 -2.47 -3.39
N GLY A 69 3.71 -2.74 -4.60
CA GLY A 69 3.70 -4.06 -5.20
C GLY A 69 5.11 -4.67 -5.31
N ALA A 70 6.11 -3.85 -5.67
CA ALA A 70 7.50 -4.30 -5.73
C ALA A 70 8.06 -4.70 -4.35
N VAL A 71 7.60 -4.10 -3.26
CA VAL A 71 7.94 -4.54 -1.89
C VAL A 71 7.35 -5.93 -1.63
N ILE A 72 6.09 -6.14 -2.03
CA ILE A 72 5.40 -7.43 -1.88
C ILE A 72 6.09 -8.51 -2.75
N ASP A 73 6.32 -8.22 -4.03
CA ASP A 73 6.86 -9.21 -4.97
C ASP A 73 8.31 -9.63 -4.63
N ARG A 74 9.12 -8.70 -4.12
CA ARG A 74 10.51 -8.99 -3.76
C ARG A 74 10.64 -10.05 -2.66
N ASP A 75 9.73 -10.03 -1.69
CA ASP A 75 9.82 -10.88 -0.51
C ASP A 75 8.77 -12.01 -0.52
N ALA A 76 7.99 -12.13 -1.60
CA ALA A 76 6.95 -13.15 -1.75
C ALA A 76 7.49 -14.60 -1.68
N ASP A 77 8.72 -14.83 -2.16
CA ASP A 77 9.38 -16.14 -2.12
C ASP A 77 9.84 -16.53 -0.69
N GLY A 78 9.93 -15.56 0.20
CA GLY A 78 10.31 -15.78 1.62
C GLY A 78 9.16 -16.29 2.49
N GLY A 79 7.94 -16.36 1.97
CA GLY A 79 6.74 -16.76 2.69
C GLY A 79 5.88 -15.59 3.19
N GLY A 80 4.68 -15.89 3.65
CA GLY A 80 3.68 -14.87 4.00
C GLY A 80 4.06 -14.04 5.24
N LEU A 81 4.62 -14.67 6.27
CA LEU A 81 4.97 -13.95 7.50
C LEU A 81 6.16 -12.98 7.32
N PRO A 82 7.29 -13.36 6.69
CA PRO A 82 8.34 -12.41 6.33
C PRO A 82 7.82 -11.25 5.50
N LEU A 83 6.95 -11.51 4.54
CA LEU A 83 6.34 -10.48 3.70
C LEU A 83 5.51 -9.48 4.51
N VAL A 84 4.69 -9.95 5.46
CA VAL A 84 3.95 -9.07 6.38
C VAL A 84 4.90 -8.18 7.17
N ARG A 85 6.00 -8.71 7.69
CA ARG A 85 7.01 -7.94 8.43
C ARG A 85 7.66 -6.86 7.57
N THR A 86 8.08 -7.20 6.35
CA THR A 86 8.66 -6.22 5.41
C THR A 86 7.67 -5.09 5.11
N PHE A 87 6.39 -5.41 4.97
CA PHE A 87 5.36 -4.41 4.74
C PHE A 87 5.16 -3.48 5.95
N VAL A 88 5.20 -4.03 7.16
CA VAL A 88 5.16 -3.23 8.41
C VAL A 88 6.35 -2.28 8.48
N GLU A 89 7.58 -2.77 8.27
CA GLU A 89 8.80 -1.95 8.27
C GLU A 89 8.77 -0.85 7.20
N PHE A 90 8.18 -1.12 6.04
CA PHE A 90 8.00 -0.12 5.00
C PHE A 90 7.08 1.01 5.48
N TRP A 91 5.95 0.68 6.10
CA TRP A 91 5.01 1.68 6.59
C TRP A 91 5.52 2.44 7.82
N GLU A 92 6.21 1.78 8.75
CA GLU A 92 6.83 2.47 9.90
C GLU A 92 7.77 3.58 9.44
N ARG A 93 8.65 3.27 8.47
CA ARG A 93 9.56 4.25 7.90
C ARG A 93 8.83 5.39 7.19
N LEU A 94 7.87 5.06 6.34
CA LEU A 94 7.12 6.06 5.58
C LEU A 94 6.34 7.01 6.48
N LEU A 95 5.70 6.49 7.52
CA LEU A 95 4.95 7.28 8.50
C LEU A 95 5.87 8.20 9.29
N ALA A 96 7.01 7.69 9.78
CA ALA A 96 8.00 8.47 10.51
C ALA A 96 8.61 9.58 9.63
N ASP A 97 9.04 9.24 8.40
CA ASP A 97 9.67 10.18 7.47
C ASP A 97 8.71 11.31 7.03
N SER A 98 7.41 11.05 7.03
CA SER A 98 6.36 12.01 6.68
C SER A 98 5.76 12.76 7.87
N ASP A 99 6.27 12.56 9.08
CA ASP A 99 5.64 13.07 10.30
C ASP A 99 4.13 12.70 10.35
N PHE A 100 3.80 11.45 10.02
CA PHE A 100 2.44 10.89 9.99
C PHE A 100 1.44 11.60 9.08
N THR A 101 1.90 12.40 8.11
CA THR A 101 1.01 13.05 7.14
C THR A 101 0.68 12.16 5.94
N ALA A 102 1.55 11.24 5.58
CA ALA A 102 1.35 10.33 4.45
C ALA A 102 0.54 9.09 4.83
N GLY A 103 -0.39 8.71 3.94
CA GLY A 103 -1.12 7.45 4.01
C GLY A 103 -0.96 6.62 2.74
N CYS A 104 -1.78 5.58 2.61
CA CYS A 104 -1.80 4.79 1.39
C CYS A 104 -2.52 5.54 0.26
N PRO A 105 -1.83 5.83 -0.86
CA PRO A 105 -2.47 6.50 -1.99
C PRO A 105 -3.52 5.61 -2.68
N VAL A 106 -3.38 4.29 -2.58
CA VAL A 106 -4.36 3.34 -3.15
C VAL A 106 -5.64 3.35 -2.33
N VAL A 107 -5.53 3.37 -0.99
CA VAL A 107 -6.70 3.57 -0.11
C VAL A 107 -7.35 4.91 -0.40
N ALA A 108 -6.57 5.99 -0.50
CA ALA A 108 -7.09 7.32 -0.79
C ALA A 108 -7.87 7.39 -2.11
N ALA A 109 -7.42 6.65 -3.13
CA ALA A 109 -8.13 6.54 -4.41
C ALA A 109 -9.39 5.66 -4.31
N ALA A 110 -9.33 4.56 -3.54
CA ALA A 110 -10.45 3.62 -3.40
C ALA A 110 -11.65 4.20 -2.63
N ILE A 111 -11.40 5.12 -1.67
CA ILE A 111 -12.45 5.74 -0.83
C ILE A 111 -12.85 7.14 -1.32
N GLY A 112 -12.23 7.63 -2.39
CA GLY A 112 -12.61 8.91 -3.01
C GLY A 112 -14.05 8.91 -3.53
N PRO A 113 -14.62 10.10 -3.80
CA PRO A 113 -15.98 10.19 -4.36
C PRO A 113 -16.05 9.44 -5.70
N PRO A 114 -16.90 8.40 -5.84
CA PRO A 114 -16.95 7.58 -7.06
C PRO A 114 -17.46 8.35 -8.27
N ASP A 115 -18.26 9.40 -8.06
CA ASP A 115 -18.88 10.19 -9.13
C ASP A 115 -17.89 11.17 -9.79
N ASP A 116 -16.84 11.59 -9.06
CA ASP A 116 -15.86 12.54 -9.59
C ASP A 116 -14.78 11.88 -10.44
N GLU A 117 -14.35 10.68 -10.07
CA GLU A 117 -13.22 9.99 -10.71
C GLU A 117 -13.38 8.45 -10.63
N PRO A 118 -14.39 7.86 -11.29
CA PRO A 118 -14.65 6.42 -11.20
C PRO A 118 -13.49 5.54 -11.64
N GLN A 119 -12.68 6.03 -12.60
CA GLN A 119 -11.51 5.29 -13.10
C GLN A 119 -10.42 5.12 -12.01
N LEU A 120 -10.32 6.03 -11.05
CA LEU A 120 -9.35 5.89 -9.96
C LEU A 120 -9.77 4.80 -8.98
N THR A 121 -11.05 4.69 -8.68
CA THR A 121 -11.59 3.63 -7.82
C THR A 121 -11.38 2.26 -8.46
N GLU A 122 -11.65 2.13 -9.76
CA GLU A 122 -11.40 0.89 -10.52
C GLU A 122 -9.92 0.53 -10.51
N ALA A 123 -9.04 1.48 -10.83
CA ALA A 123 -7.59 1.27 -10.83
C ALA A 123 -7.05 0.90 -9.42
N ALA A 124 -7.60 1.49 -8.36
CA ALA A 124 -7.26 1.12 -6.99
C ALA A 124 -7.68 -0.33 -6.68
N GLY A 125 -8.86 -0.74 -7.12
CA GLY A 125 -9.34 -2.12 -7.02
C GLY A 125 -8.39 -3.11 -7.69
N GLU A 126 -7.97 -2.84 -8.92
CA GLU A 126 -6.99 -3.68 -9.65
C GLU A 126 -5.63 -3.77 -8.91
N ILE A 127 -5.18 -2.67 -8.29
CA ILE A 127 -3.94 -2.67 -7.52
C ILE A 127 -4.10 -3.57 -6.29
N PHE A 128 -5.20 -3.44 -5.54
CA PHE A 128 -5.47 -4.31 -4.39
C PHE A 128 -5.59 -5.78 -4.80
N ASP A 129 -6.20 -6.08 -5.93
CA ASP A 129 -6.30 -7.45 -6.45
C ASP A 129 -4.92 -8.06 -6.73
N ARG A 130 -4.00 -7.29 -7.32
CA ARG A 130 -2.61 -7.72 -7.53
C ARG A 130 -1.89 -7.98 -6.20
N TRP A 131 -2.03 -7.11 -5.20
CA TRP A 131 -1.41 -7.30 -3.89
C TRP A 131 -1.98 -8.51 -3.17
N ARG A 132 -3.31 -8.70 -3.18
CA ARG A 132 -3.97 -9.89 -2.63
C ARG A 132 -3.47 -11.17 -3.29
N ALA A 133 -3.37 -11.17 -4.61
CA ALA A 133 -2.89 -12.33 -5.35
C ALA A 133 -1.43 -12.67 -4.99
N ALA A 134 -0.56 -11.67 -4.84
CA ALA A 134 0.83 -11.88 -4.45
C ALA A 134 0.96 -12.46 -3.03
N LEU A 135 0.24 -11.88 -2.05
CA LEU A 135 0.18 -12.41 -0.68
C LEU A 135 -0.40 -13.82 -0.63
N ALA A 136 -1.48 -14.09 -1.37
CA ALA A 136 -2.08 -15.43 -1.41
C ALA A 136 -1.09 -16.47 -2.00
N ARG A 137 -0.29 -16.11 -3.01
CA ARG A 137 0.77 -16.98 -3.52
C ARG A 137 1.82 -17.29 -2.44
N ALA A 138 2.26 -16.28 -1.68
CA ALA A 138 3.22 -16.47 -0.59
C ALA A 138 2.67 -17.42 0.49
N PHE A 139 1.43 -17.23 0.94
CA PHE A 139 0.78 -18.14 1.88
C PHE A 139 0.57 -19.55 1.32
N THR A 140 0.26 -19.67 0.01
CA THR A 140 0.15 -20.99 -0.63
C THR A 140 1.52 -21.69 -0.67
N ALA A 141 2.62 -20.96 -0.90
CA ALA A 141 3.97 -21.50 -0.83
C ALA A 141 4.33 -21.99 0.60
N ASP A 142 3.82 -21.33 1.65
CA ASP A 142 3.93 -21.78 3.04
C ASP A 142 3.06 -23.03 3.34
N GLY A 143 2.25 -23.48 2.37
CA GLY A 143 1.44 -24.69 2.43
C GLY A 143 0.01 -24.50 2.94
N PHE A 144 -0.49 -23.26 3.03
CA PHE A 144 -1.91 -23.02 3.22
C PHE A 144 -2.71 -23.43 1.96
N ASP A 145 -3.93 -23.94 2.13
CA ASP A 145 -4.80 -24.15 0.98
C ASP A 145 -5.20 -22.80 0.33
N ARG A 146 -5.70 -22.88 -0.91
CA ARG A 146 -6.00 -21.68 -1.70
C ARG A 146 -7.03 -20.77 -1.03
N THR A 147 -8.03 -21.34 -0.37
CA THR A 147 -9.11 -20.58 0.26
C THR A 147 -8.60 -19.88 1.50
N GLU A 148 -7.82 -20.57 2.31
CA GLU A 148 -7.20 -20.02 3.51
C GLU A 148 -6.15 -18.95 3.17
N ALA A 149 -5.30 -19.21 2.18
CA ALA A 149 -4.30 -18.25 1.68
C ALA A 149 -4.96 -16.95 1.17
N ALA A 150 -6.05 -17.07 0.41
CA ALA A 150 -6.81 -15.91 -0.06
C ALA A 150 -7.43 -15.12 1.09
N SER A 151 -7.98 -15.81 2.08
CA SER A 151 -8.57 -15.19 3.28
C SER A 151 -7.53 -14.47 4.13
N LEU A 152 -6.36 -15.09 4.34
CA LEU A 152 -5.23 -14.45 5.03
C LEU A 152 -4.73 -13.21 4.29
N ALA A 153 -4.63 -13.27 2.97
CA ALA A 153 -4.22 -12.11 2.16
C ALA A 153 -5.16 -10.92 2.32
N VAL A 154 -6.48 -11.15 2.29
CA VAL A 154 -7.49 -10.10 2.54
C VAL A 154 -7.35 -9.53 3.94
N MET A 155 -7.23 -10.42 4.96
CA MET A 155 -7.07 -10.00 6.36
C MET A 155 -5.83 -9.13 6.55
N CYS A 156 -4.67 -9.54 6.01
CA CYS A 156 -3.43 -8.78 6.13
C CYS A 156 -3.54 -7.39 5.52
N ILE A 157 -4.05 -7.27 4.29
CA ILE A 157 -4.18 -5.96 3.64
C ILE A 157 -5.17 -5.08 4.43
N ALA A 158 -6.35 -5.59 4.75
CA ALA A 158 -7.36 -4.82 5.45
C ALA A 158 -6.89 -4.33 6.83
N ALA A 159 -6.23 -5.21 7.60
CA ALA A 159 -5.72 -4.88 8.92
C ALA A 159 -4.56 -3.87 8.88
N LEU A 160 -3.59 -4.06 7.96
CA LEU A 160 -2.44 -3.17 7.85
C LEU A 160 -2.82 -1.79 7.30
N GLU A 161 -3.67 -1.71 6.28
CA GLU A 161 -4.16 -0.43 5.78
C GLU A 161 -5.02 0.31 6.82
N GLY A 162 -5.84 -0.41 7.58
CA GLY A 162 -6.55 0.15 8.72
C GLY A 162 -5.61 0.67 9.81
N ALA A 163 -4.55 -0.07 10.13
CA ALA A 163 -3.53 0.35 11.08
C ALA A 163 -2.80 1.62 10.62
N VAL A 164 -2.48 1.76 9.33
CA VAL A 164 -1.90 3.00 8.77
C VAL A 164 -2.81 4.20 9.00
N VAL A 165 -4.12 4.04 8.84
CA VAL A 165 -5.09 5.13 9.14
C VAL A 165 -5.08 5.50 10.62
N LEU A 166 -5.02 4.51 11.51
CA LEU A 166 -4.92 4.74 12.97
C LEU A 166 -3.61 5.43 13.34
N CYS A 167 -2.47 4.99 12.79
CA CYS A 167 -1.17 5.63 13.01
C CYS A 167 -1.16 7.11 12.61
N ARG A 168 -1.78 7.45 11.48
CA ARG A 168 -1.91 8.86 11.05
C ARG A 168 -2.72 9.68 12.03
N SER A 169 -3.82 9.15 12.54
CA SER A 169 -4.71 9.86 13.46
C SER A 169 -4.12 10.04 14.85
N SER A 170 -3.38 9.04 15.35
CA SER A 170 -2.73 9.07 16.67
C SER A 170 -1.31 9.64 16.66
N ARG A 171 -0.71 9.80 15.45
CA ARG A 171 0.69 10.26 15.25
C ARG A 171 1.71 9.36 15.97
N THR A 172 1.47 8.06 15.95
CA THR A 172 2.36 7.02 16.50
C THR A 172 2.30 5.77 15.64
N VAL A 173 3.36 4.95 15.66
CA VAL A 173 3.41 3.66 14.95
C VAL A 173 2.80 2.52 15.75
N GLU A 174 2.43 2.74 17.00
CA GLU A 174 1.90 1.70 17.90
C GLU A 174 0.75 0.88 17.30
N PRO A 175 -0.30 1.48 16.69
CA PRO A 175 -1.38 0.69 16.09
C PRO A 175 -0.91 -0.29 15.02
N LEU A 176 0.11 0.08 14.24
CA LEU A 176 0.68 -0.78 13.20
C LEU A 176 1.43 -1.96 13.83
N GLN A 177 2.19 -1.71 14.89
CA GLN A 177 2.92 -2.74 15.63
C GLN A 177 1.98 -3.71 16.34
N GLU A 178 0.93 -3.23 16.96
CA GLU A 178 -0.10 -4.06 17.60
C GLU A 178 -0.80 -4.97 16.60
N VAL A 179 -1.22 -4.42 15.47
CA VAL A 179 -1.85 -5.20 14.38
C VAL A 179 -0.87 -6.24 13.82
N ALA A 180 0.40 -5.87 13.62
CA ALA A 180 1.43 -6.78 13.15
C ALA A 180 1.62 -7.97 14.10
N GLN A 181 1.64 -7.75 15.42
CA GLN A 181 1.73 -8.81 16.42
C GLN A 181 0.53 -9.77 16.36
N GLN A 182 -0.69 -9.24 16.18
CA GLN A 182 -1.89 -10.07 16.06
C GLN A 182 -1.90 -10.87 14.76
N LEU A 183 -1.49 -10.29 13.65
CA LEU A 183 -1.35 -11.01 12.39
C LEU A 183 -0.30 -12.12 12.48
N GLU A 184 0.84 -11.85 13.08
CA GLU A 184 1.89 -12.85 13.31
C GLU A 184 1.37 -14.02 14.17
N PHE A 185 0.67 -13.71 15.26
CA PHE A 185 0.05 -14.72 16.11
C PHE A 185 -0.97 -15.56 15.34
N LEU A 186 -1.85 -14.93 14.57
CA LEU A 186 -2.85 -15.60 13.74
C LEU A 186 -2.20 -16.56 12.73
N ILE A 187 -1.20 -16.09 11.98
CA ILE A 187 -0.51 -16.87 10.96
C ILE A 187 0.18 -18.08 11.60
N LYS A 188 0.96 -17.86 12.66
CA LYS A 188 1.66 -18.94 13.39
C LYS A 188 0.70 -19.97 13.98
N SER A 189 -0.42 -19.51 14.54
CA SER A 189 -1.43 -20.38 15.12
C SER A 189 -2.07 -21.29 14.06
N ARG A 190 -2.37 -20.73 12.89
CA ARG A 190 -2.92 -21.49 11.76
C ARG A 190 -1.89 -22.49 11.20
N GLU A 191 -0.63 -22.06 11.06
CA GLU A 191 0.45 -23.00 10.70
C GLU A 191 0.59 -24.16 11.68
N PHE A 192 0.52 -23.87 12.98
CA PHE A 192 0.58 -24.90 14.02
C PHE A 192 -0.57 -25.88 13.92
N VAL A 193 -1.82 -25.40 13.79
CA VAL A 193 -3.01 -26.24 13.62
C VAL A 193 -2.91 -27.08 12.36
N ARG A 194 -2.45 -26.53 11.26
CA ARG A 194 -2.26 -27.26 10.00
C ARG A 194 -1.23 -28.39 10.14
N ARG A 195 -0.12 -28.16 10.85
CA ARG A 195 0.94 -29.16 11.02
C ARG A 195 0.60 -30.24 12.04
N ASN A 196 -0.19 -29.93 13.07
CA ASN A 196 -0.40 -30.81 14.23
C ASN A 196 -1.87 -31.27 14.39
N GLY A 197 -2.79 -30.74 13.60
CA GLY A 197 -4.23 -30.90 13.81
C GLY A 197 -4.78 -30.03 14.94
N LEU A 198 -6.10 -29.98 15.07
CA LEU A 198 -6.75 -29.32 16.20
C LEU A 198 -6.48 -30.12 17.48
N PRO A 199 -6.22 -29.46 18.63
CA PRO A 199 -6.16 -30.15 19.90
C PRO A 199 -7.50 -30.86 20.15
N THR A 200 -7.47 -32.20 20.24
CA THR A 200 -8.67 -32.95 20.63
C THR A 200 -8.99 -32.59 22.08
N ALA A 201 -10.17 -32.03 22.32
CA ALA A 201 -10.65 -31.81 23.68
C ALA A 201 -10.68 -33.20 24.37
N LYS A 202 -9.87 -33.35 25.45
CA LYS A 202 -10.00 -34.52 26.31
C LYS A 202 -11.42 -34.53 26.85
N ALA A 203 -12.18 -35.60 26.54
CA ALA A 203 -13.47 -35.79 27.18
C ALA A 203 -13.31 -35.77 28.68
N PRO A 204 -14.16 -35.06 29.44
CA PRO A 204 -14.13 -35.09 30.88
C PRO A 204 -14.37 -36.52 31.35
N LYS A 205 -13.54 -37.00 32.29
CA LYS A 205 -13.71 -38.31 32.95
C LYS A 205 -14.91 -38.27 33.86
#